data_05d485438410cc0dc27c98ef24d42365
#
_entry.id   05d485438410cc0dc27c98ef24d42365
#
_cell.length_a   1.000
_cell.length_b   1.000
_cell.length_c   1.000
_cell.angle_alpha   90.00
_cell.angle_beta   90.00
_cell.angle_gamma   90.00
#
_symmetry.space_group_name_H-M   'P 1'
#
loop_
_entity.id
_entity.type
_entity.pdbx_description
1 polymer ?
#
loop_
_entity_poly.entity_id
_entity_poly.type
_entity_poly.pdbx_seq_one_letter_code
_entity_poly.pdbx_strand_id
1 'polypeptide(L)'
;MGKILGLIGIFILGIGGYFGFNYYNDTYKTSTAYAVSPSEVPVKVPTKDMDGKEVADSYSYKYTVIFVKENGDKQKMNFEISGKDPKPFEPGSYIKAEVSKKRVNAPTQIKENEVPNNVKAEINKN
;
A
#
# COMPACT_ATOMS: atom_id res chain seq x y z
N MET A 1 -42.06 20.97 15.18
CA MET A 1 -40.99 21.23 14.20
C MET A 1 -39.59 21.01 14.78
N GLY A 2 -39.31 21.43 16.00
CA GLY A 2 -38.00 21.27 16.61
C GLY A 2 -37.47 19.82 16.69
N LYS A 3 -38.38 18.87 16.97
CA LYS A 3 -38.02 17.45 17.05
C LYS A 3 -37.61 16.84 15.68
N ILE A 4 -38.26 17.28 14.62
CA ILE A 4 -37.95 16.79 13.26
C ILE A 4 -36.61 17.33 12.81
N LEU A 5 -36.33 18.59 13.06
CA LEU A 5 -35.03 19.20 12.74
C LEU A 5 -33.88 18.52 13.50
N GLY A 6 -34.08 18.16 14.76
CA GLY A 6 -33.10 17.45 15.55
C GLY A 6 -32.81 16.04 14.99
N LEU A 7 -33.85 15.33 14.58
CA LEU A 7 -33.68 14.01 13.97
C LEU A 7 -32.91 14.06 12.65
N ILE A 8 -33.20 15.04 11.80
CA ILE A 8 -32.47 15.23 10.54
C ILE A 8 -31.00 15.56 10.80
N GLY A 9 -30.75 16.43 11.78
CA GLY A 9 -29.36 16.77 12.15
C GLY A 9 -28.56 15.57 12.64
N ILE A 10 -29.15 14.74 13.50
CA ILE A 10 -28.49 13.51 13.98
C ILE A 10 -28.21 12.53 12.82
N PHE A 11 -29.17 12.40 11.89
CA PHE A 11 -29.01 11.53 10.73
C PHE A 11 -27.86 11.98 9.84
N ILE A 12 -27.76 13.29 9.56
CA ILE A 12 -26.66 13.84 8.75
C ILE A 12 -25.31 13.63 9.42
N LEU A 13 -25.21 13.85 10.74
CA LEU A 13 -23.98 13.61 11.48
C LEU A 13 -23.57 12.13 11.46
N GLY A 14 -24.53 11.22 11.59
CA GLY A 14 -24.26 9.79 11.52
C GLY A 14 -23.70 9.37 10.16
N ILE A 15 -24.26 9.88 9.05
CA ILE A 15 -23.77 9.58 7.70
C ILE A 15 -22.38 10.17 7.50
N GLY A 16 -22.17 11.42 7.89
CA GLY A 16 -20.87 12.07 7.78
C GLY A 16 -19.78 11.34 8.56
N GLY A 17 -20.09 10.90 9.79
CA GLY A 17 -19.17 10.11 10.59
C GLY A 17 -18.83 8.77 9.97
N TYR A 18 -19.81 8.09 9.39
CA TYR A 18 -19.59 6.81 8.71
C TYR A 18 -18.65 6.96 7.51
N PHE A 19 -18.90 7.92 6.64
CA PHE A 19 -18.04 8.15 5.47
C PHE A 19 -16.65 8.63 5.87
N GLY A 20 -16.52 9.47 6.88
CA GLY A 20 -15.23 9.91 7.38
C GLY A 20 -14.42 8.77 7.98
N PHE A 21 -15.05 7.87 8.72
CA PHE A 21 -14.40 6.70 9.29
C PHE A 21 -13.90 5.75 8.20
N ASN A 22 -14.72 5.48 7.17
CA ASN A 22 -14.31 4.65 6.04
C ASN A 22 -13.13 5.25 5.28
N TYR A 23 -13.16 6.57 5.04
CA TYR A 23 -12.06 7.26 4.38
C TYR A 23 -10.77 7.13 5.18
N TYR A 24 -10.82 7.30 6.48
CA TYR A 24 -9.66 7.14 7.36
C TYR A 24 -9.12 5.71 7.30
N ASN A 25 -9.98 4.71 7.40
CA ASN A 25 -9.57 3.30 7.33
C ASN A 25 -8.94 2.94 5.98
N ASP A 26 -9.48 3.50 4.88
CA ASP A 26 -9.01 3.17 3.54
C ASP A 26 -7.68 3.86 3.20
N THR A 27 -7.41 5.02 3.76
CA THR A 27 -6.29 5.86 3.36
C THR A 27 -5.17 5.92 4.41
N TYR A 28 -5.53 6.05 5.68
CA TYR A 28 -4.57 6.30 6.76
C TYR A 28 -4.33 5.12 7.68
N LYS A 29 -5.32 4.28 7.87
CA LYS A 29 -5.17 3.13 8.74
C LYS A 29 -4.39 2.04 8.01
N THR A 30 -3.15 1.83 8.43
CA THR A 30 -2.26 0.87 7.79
C THR A 30 -2.13 -0.40 8.63
N SER A 31 -1.74 -1.47 7.96
CA SER A 31 -1.38 -2.74 8.58
C SER A 31 -0.04 -3.19 8.04
N THR A 32 0.76 -3.82 8.87
CA THR A 32 2.02 -4.40 8.41
C THR A 32 1.74 -5.57 7.49
N ALA A 33 2.37 -5.56 6.33
CA ALA A 33 2.22 -6.60 5.33
C ALA A 33 3.55 -6.94 4.69
N TYR A 34 3.62 -8.13 4.10
CA TYR A 34 4.84 -8.68 3.53
C TYR A 34 4.57 -9.19 2.12
N ALA A 35 5.58 -9.11 1.27
CA ALA A 35 5.50 -9.60 -0.10
C ALA A 35 6.85 -10.15 -0.54
N VAL A 36 6.87 -10.82 -1.69
CA VAL A 36 8.11 -11.26 -2.33
C VAL A 36 8.30 -10.40 -3.58
N SER A 37 9.52 -9.89 -3.76
CA SER A 37 9.90 -9.16 -4.96
C SER A 37 9.81 -10.06 -6.19
N PRO A 38 9.37 -9.52 -7.34
CA PRO A 38 9.32 -10.30 -8.58
C PRO A 38 10.67 -10.93 -8.94
N SER A 39 10.65 -12.02 -9.67
CA SER A 39 11.86 -12.71 -10.14
C SER A 39 12.66 -11.86 -11.12
N GLU A 40 12.00 -10.92 -11.79
CA GLU A 40 12.65 -10.00 -12.72
C GLU A 40 12.61 -8.58 -12.16
N VAL A 41 13.72 -7.84 -12.27
CA VAL A 41 13.78 -6.45 -11.86
C VAL A 41 12.96 -5.62 -12.86
N PRO A 42 12.05 -4.75 -12.38
CA PRO A 42 11.31 -3.87 -13.27
C PRO A 42 12.25 -2.95 -14.07
N VAL A 43 11.80 -2.53 -15.24
CA VAL A 43 12.56 -1.60 -16.06
C VAL A 43 12.58 -0.22 -15.40
N LYS A 44 13.76 0.38 -15.34
CA LYS A 44 13.94 1.75 -14.86
C LYS A 44 13.31 2.73 -15.86
N VAL A 45 12.35 3.53 -15.42
CA VAL A 45 11.65 4.50 -16.27
C VAL A 45 11.77 5.90 -15.68
N PRO A 46 11.71 6.95 -16.51
CA PRO A 46 11.65 8.32 -15.99
C PRO A 46 10.41 8.51 -15.11
N THR A 47 10.57 9.22 -13.98
CA THR A 47 9.45 9.56 -13.12
C THR A 47 8.56 10.58 -13.82
N LYS A 48 7.25 10.36 -13.78
CA LYS A 48 6.27 11.29 -14.34
C LYS A 48 5.45 11.91 -13.22
N ASP A 49 5.13 13.19 -13.38
CA ASP A 49 4.23 13.87 -12.46
C ASP A 49 2.76 13.53 -12.76
N MET A 50 1.84 14.18 -12.06
CA MET A 50 0.41 13.91 -12.22
C MET A 50 -0.12 14.32 -13.61
N ASP A 51 0.56 15.23 -14.28
CA ASP A 51 0.23 15.68 -15.63
C ASP A 51 0.86 14.81 -16.72
N GLY A 52 1.63 13.80 -16.33
CA GLY A 52 2.32 12.92 -17.26
C GLY A 52 3.64 13.46 -17.79
N LYS A 53 4.14 14.57 -17.25
CA LYS A 53 5.43 15.13 -17.62
C LYS A 53 6.55 14.47 -16.85
N GLU A 54 7.70 14.29 -17.53
CA GLU A 54 8.88 13.72 -16.89
C GLU A 54 9.46 14.70 -15.86
N VAL A 55 9.77 14.15 -14.67
CA VAL A 55 10.44 14.93 -13.62
C VAL A 55 11.94 14.85 -13.87
N ALA A 56 12.61 16.00 -13.89
CA ALA A 56 14.04 16.09 -14.13
C ALA A 56 14.84 15.30 -13.07
N ASP A 57 15.84 14.55 -13.52
CA ASP A 57 16.75 13.77 -12.66
C ASP A 57 16.04 12.81 -11.69
N SER A 58 14.87 12.29 -12.08
CA SER A 58 14.15 11.32 -11.28
C SER A 58 13.74 10.09 -12.11
N TYR A 59 13.93 8.93 -11.53
CA TYR A 59 13.61 7.64 -12.16
C TYR A 59 12.79 6.80 -11.22
N SER A 60 12.04 5.85 -11.78
CA SER A 60 11.13 5.01 -11.00
C SER A 60 11.22 3.55 -11.40
N TYR A 61 11.07 2.68 -10.42
CA TYR A 61 10.79 1.26 -10.62
C TYR A 61 9.36 0.99 -10.16
N LYS A 62 8.54 0.43 -11.05
CA LYS A 62 7.13 0.14 -10.78
C LYS A 62 6.97 -1.33 -10.38
N TYR A 63 6.37 -1.57 -9.23
CA TYR A 63 6.15 -2.89 -8.69
C TYR A 63 4.68 -3.21 -8.58
N THR A 64 4.32 -4.44 -8.88
CA THR A 64 3.01 -5.02 -8.60
C THR A 64 3.25 -6.31 -7.83
N VAL A 65 2.80 -6.35 -6.58
CA VAL A 65 3.04 -7.51 -5.71
C VAL A 65 1.77 -7.83 -4.91
N ILE A 66 1.71 -9.04 -4.38
CA ILE A 66 0.65 -9.45 -3.47
C ILE A 66 1.20 -9.35 -2.06
N PHE A 67 0.66 -8.40 -1.27
CA PHE A 67 0.99 -8.27 0.13
C PHE A 67 0.15 -9.21 0.98
N VAL A 68 0.79 -9.87 1.92
CA VAL A 68 0.12 -10.73 2.90
C VAL A 68 0.23 -10.05 4.26
N LYS A 69 -0.91 -9.77 4.87
CA LYS A 69 -0.98 -9.18 6.21
C LYS A 69 -0.72 -10.25 7.27
N GLU A 70 -0.40 -9.82 8.48
CA GLU A 70 -0.13 -10.73 9.59
C GLU A 70 -1.31 -11.64 9.93
N ASN A 71 -2.54 -11.20 9.63
CA ASN A 71 -3.75 -11.99 9.81
C ASN A 71 -4.03 -12.98 8.66
N GLY A 72 -3.18 -12.99 7.62
CA GLY A 72 -3.32 -13.85 6.47
C GLY A 72 -4.06 -13.25 5.27
N ASP A 73 -4.61 -12.06 5.40
CA ASP A 73 -5.30 -11.39 4.29
C ASP A 73 -4.32 -11.02 3.19
N LYS A 74 -4.72 -11.23 1.95
CA LYS A 74 -3.92 -10.94 0.77
C LYS A 74 -4.48 -9.74 0.03
N GLN A 75 -3.58 -8.88 -0.47
CA GLN A 75 -3.96 -7.67 -1.18
C GLN A 75 -2.95 -7.36 -2.28
N LYS A 76 -3.42 -7.38 -3.54
CA LYS A 76 -2.56 -7.01 -4.67
C LYS A 76 -2.43 -5.50 -4.73
N MET A 77 -1.20 -5.01 -4.72
CA MET A 77 -0.90 -3.58 -4.67
C MET A 77 0.16 -3.21 -5.69
N ASN A 78 0.05 -1.99 -6.19
CA ASN A 78 1.05 -1.36 -7.04
C ASN A 78 1.76 -0.28 -6.23
N PHE A 79 3.09 -0.18 -6.39
CA PHE A 79 3.84 0.91 -5.81
C PHE A 79 5.05 1.23 -6.67
N GLU A 80 5.65 2.38 -6.42
CA GLU A 80 6.84 2.83 -7.14
C GLU A 80 7.95 3.19 -6.17
N ILE A 81 9.19 2.84 -6.56
CA ILE A 81 10.39 3.35 -5.90
C ILE A 81 10.95 4.42 -6.82
N SER A 82 10.99 5.66 -6.35
CA SER A 82 11.40 6.80 -7.17
C SER A 82 12.52 7.58 -6.49
N GLY A 83 13.31 8.28 -7.29
CA GLY A 83 14.37 9.15 -6.82
C GLY A 83 15.39 9.42 -7.91
N LYS A 84 16.45 10.15 -7.53
CA LYS A 84 17.54 10.47 -8.45
C LYS A 84 18.33 9.23 -8.85
N ASP A 85 18.55 8.33 -7.88
CA ASP A 85 19.25 7.06 -8.10
C ASP A 85 18.54 5.97 -7.30
N PRO A 86 17.30 5.60 -7.70
CA PRO A 86 16.56 4.58 -6.97
C PRO A 86 17.21 3.21 -7.15
N LYS A 87 17.20 2.41 -6.09
CA LYS A 87 17.71 1.05 -6.13
C LYS A 87 16.55 0.06 -6.09
N PRO A 88 16.45 -0.85 -7.06
CA PRO A 88 15.39 -1.85 -7.04
C PRO A 88 15.63 -2.87 -5.92
N PHE A 89 14.56 -3.54 -5.50
CA PHE A 89 14.69 -4.66 -4.58
C PHE A 89 15.33 -5.85 -5.29
N GLU A 90 16.09 -6.65 -4.55
CA GLU A 90 16.67 -7.87 -5.13
C GLU A 90 15.55 -8.85 -5.52
N PRO A 91 15.65 -9.48 -6.70
CA PRO A 91 14.67 -10.48 -7.13
C PRO A 91 14.53 -11.60 -6.09
N GLY A 92 13.28 -11.96 -5.77
CA GLY A 92 13.00 -13.01 -4.81
C GLY A 92 13.20 -12.63 -3.34
N SER A 93 13.58 -11.39 -3.04
CA SER A 93 13.73 -10.92 -1.66
C SER A 93 12.36 -10.63 -1.04
N TYR A 94 12.32 -10.59 0.30
CA TYR A 94 11.10 -10.24 1.02
C TYR A 94 11.01 -8.74 1.21
N ILE A 95 9.79 -8.22 1.14
CA ILE A 95 9.48 -6.80 1.29
C ILE A 95 8.52 -6.64 2.45
N LYS A 96 8.78 -5.70 3.34
CA LYS A 96 7.88 -5.31 4.43
C LYS A 96 7.38 -3.89 4.15
N ALA A 97 6.10 -3.66 4.33
CA ALA A 97 5.52 -2.34 4.17
C ALA A 97 4.31 -2.16 5.07
N GLU A 98 3.95 -0.90 5.32
CA GLU A 98 2.68 -0.56 5.93
C GLU A 98 1.68 -0.28 4.81
N VAL A 99 0.62 -1.07 4.74
CA VAL A 99 -0.35 -0.98 3.65
C VAL A 99 -1.73 -0.60 4.17
N SER A 100 -2.41 0.26 3.42
CA SER A 100 -3.84 0.52 3.56
C SER A 100 -4.53 -0.08 2.34
N LYS A 101 -5.85 0.12 2.21
CA LYS A 101 -6.55 -0.36 1.02
C LYS A 101 -6.05 0.26 -0.28
N LYS A 102 -5.50 1.47 -0.21
CA LYS A 102 -5.11 2.25 -1.40
C LYS A 102 -3.64 2.58 -1.50
N ARG A 103 -2.87 2.43 -0.42
CA ARG A 103 -1.48 2.91 -0.37
C ARG A 103 -0.53 1.88 0.20
N VAL A 104 0.69 1.91 -0.31
CA VAL A 104 1.83 1.17 0.24
C VAL A 104 2.81 2.20 0.79
N ASN A 105 3.05 2.16 2.10
CA ASN A 105 3.95 3.10 2.76
C ASN A 105 5.25 2.40 3.17
N ALA A 106 6.37 3.07 2.92
CA ALA A 106 7.70 2.65 3.35
C ALA A 106 8.05 1.20 3.00
N PRO A 107 7.91 0.77 1.72
CA PRO A 107 8.32 -0.58 1.34
C PRO A 107 9.83 -0.72 1.53
N THR A 108 10.25 -1.78 2.23
CA THR A 108 11.65 -2.01 2.59
C THR A 108 12.00 -3.47 2.39
N GLN A 109 13.18 -3.72 1.82
CA GLN A 109 13.70 -5.08 1.71
C GLN A 109 14.14 -5.58 3.10
N ILE A 110 13.70 -6.79 3.46
CA ILE A 110 14.04 -7.41 4.74
C ILE A 110 14.56 -8.82 4.50
N LYS A 111 15.10 -9.41 5.56
CA LYS A 111 15.60 -10.78 5.53
C LYS A 111 14.47 -11.76 5.73
N GLU A 112 14.64 -12.98 5.21
CA GLU A 112 13.65 -14.04 5.35
C GLU A 112 13.28 -14.34 6.81
N ASN A 113 14.25 -14.29 7.72
CA ASN A 113 14.02 -14.56 9.14
C ASN A 113 13.21 -13.46 9.84
N GLU A 114 13.01 -12.32 9.20
CA GLU A 114 12.18 -11.22 9.72
C GLU A 114 10.72 -11.36 9.31
N VAL A 115 10.38 -12.32 8.45
CA VAL A 115 9.01 -12.59 8.01
C VAL A 115 8.36 -13.60 8.96
N PRO A 116 7.17 -13.30 9.52
CA PRO A 116 6.48 -14.28 10.36
C PRO A 116 6.21 -15.59 9.62
N ASN A 117 6.31 -16.71 10.30
CA ASN A 117 6.18 -18.04 9.69
C ASN A 117 4.82 -18.24 9.01
N ASN A 118 3.74 -17.76 9.62
CA ASN A 118 2.41 -17.88 9.04
C ASN A 118 2.28 -17.05 7.75
N VAL A 119 2.90 -15.88 7.70
CA VAL A 119 2.90 -15.02 6.51
C VAL A 119 3.74 -15.66 5.41
N LYS A 120 4.92 -16.17 5.75
CA LYS A 120 5.79 -16.85 4.80
C LYS A 120 5.10 -18.04 4.14
N ALA A 121 4.35 -18.83 4.92
CA ALA A 121 3.58 -19.96 4.39
C ALA A 121 2.53 -19.49 3.39
N GLU A 122 1.84 -18.38 3.65
CA GLU A 122 0.85 -17.83 2.74
C GLU A 122 1.49 -17.26 1.46
N ILE A 123 2.63 -16.59 1.59
CA ILE A 123 3.38 -16.08 0.43
C ILE A 123 3.78 -17.25 -0.49
N ASN A 124 4.27 -18.34 0.07
CA ASN A 124 4.75 -19.49 -0.69
C ASN A 124 3.63 -20.26 -1.38
N LYS A 125 2.36 -20.02 -1.02
CA LYS A 125 1.20 -20.58 -1.72
C LYS A 125 0.81 -19.80 -2.98
N ASN A 126 1.36 -18.63 -3.18
CA ASN A 126 1.04 -17.76 -4.32
C ASN A 126 1.80 -18.13 -5.59
#